data_a40e7531b8fa0b9c0bd05e7421816b5f
#
_entry.id   a40e7531b8fa0b9c0bd05e7421816b5f
#
_cell.length_a   1.000
_cell.length_b   1.000
_cell.length_c   1.000
_cell.angle_alpha   90.00
_cell.angle_beta   90.00
_cell.angle_gamma   90.00
#
_symmetry.space_group_name_H-M   'P 1'
#
loop_
_entity.id
_entity.type
_entity.pdbx_description
1 polymer ?
#
loop_
_entity_poly.entity_id
_entity_poly.type
_entity_poly.pdbx_seq_one_letter_code
_entity_poly.pdbx_strand_id
1 'polypeptide(L)'
;AIEFCRAHGFTERECKLVAWLINNHLLMSLTAQKKDISDPDEIREFAEKVGDMEHLDYLYTLTVADINATNPKLWNTWRASLMRQLYTQARDVIRSGLGRPVDYQMLIEDTKFAASELLVNQFSLADVEKVWQELGDEYFVKESANEIAWHTQAILQHGDNPEPLVLLRAHRNAAEDALQIFIYTRDQANLFATTVAVLDRMNLDVLDARIITASTAFSLDTYLVLDRFGNVLADP
;
A
#
# COMPACT_ATOMS: atom_id res chain seq x y z
N ALA A 1 19.85 -4.96 -28.55
CA ALA A 1 18.64 -4.15 -28.65
C ALA A 1 18.86 -2.92 -29.57
N ILE A 2 19.80 -2.02 -29.26
CA ILE A 2 20.00 -0.76 -30.01
C ILE A 2 20.26 -0.99 -31.51
N GLU A 3 21.17 -1.88 -31.86
CA GLU A 3 21.48 -2.21 -33.27
C GLU A 3 20.27 -2.78 -34.00
N PHE A 4 19.51 -3.62 -33.34
CA PHE A 4 18.24 -4.18 -33.89
C PHE A 4 17.23 -3.07 -34.14
N CYS A 5 17.01 -2.18 -33.16
CA CYS A 5 16.07 -1.06 -33.32
C CYS A 5 16.47 -0.13 -34.47
N ARG A 6 17.76 0.21 -34.61
CA ARG A 6 18.26 1.02 -35.73
C ARG A 6 18.02 0.34 -37.09
N ALA A 7 18.27 -0.96 -37.17
CA ALA A 7 18.04 -1.72 -38.39
C ALA A 7 16.56 -1.76 -38.81
N HIS A 8 15.63 -1.52 -37.86
CA HIS A 8 14.17 -1.47 -38.08
C HIS A 8 13.63 -0.04 -38.14
N GLY A 9 14.49 0.97 -38.29
CA GLY A 9 14.06 2.34 -38.54
C GLY A 9 13.65 3.15 -37.31
N PHE A 10 13.95 2.68 -36.11
CA PHE A 10 13.72 3.43 -34.87
C PHE A 10 14.69 4.62 -34.78
N THR A 11 14.20 5.72 -34.25
CA THR A 11 15.03 6.90 -33.93
C THR A 11 15.99 6.59 -32.78
N GLU A 12 17.04 7.40 -32.65
CA GLU A 12 17.99 7.24 -31.52
C GLU A 12 17.33 7.39 -30.14
N ARG A 13 16.30 8.23 -30.03
CA ARG A 13 15.50 8.37 -28.80
C ARG A 13 14.75 7.07 -28.46
N GLU A 14 14.06 6.50 -29.44
CA GLU A 14 13.34 5.24 -29.27
C GLU A 14 14.29 4.07 -28.98
N CYS A 15 15.45 4.04 -29.64
CA CYS A 15 16.47 3.04 -29.34
C CYS A 15 16.96 3.09 -27.89
N LYS A 16 17.14 4.31 -27.34
CA LYS A 16 17.52 4.51 -25.93
C LYS A 16 16.41 4.07 -24.99
N LEU A 17 15.17 4.45 -25.28
CA LEU A 17 14.02 4.04 -24.48
C LEU A 17 13.88 2.51 -24.44
N VAL A 18 13.95 1.83 -25.57
CA VAL A 18 13.90 0.36 -25.65
C VAL A 18 15.06 -0.27 -24.85
N ALA A 19 16.27 0.26 -24.98
CA ALA A 19 17.41 -0.25 -24.23
C ALA A 19 17.22 -0.06 -22.71
N TRP A 20 16.71 1.08 -22.31
CA TRP A 20 16.39 1.36 -20.89
C TRP A 20 15.31 0.41 -20.37
N LEU A 21 14.23 0.20 -21.11
CA LEU A 21 13.16 -0.72 -20.76
C LEU A 21 13.67 -2.16 -20.58
N ILE A 22 14.52 -2.65 -21.49
CA ILE A 22 15.11 -3.99 -21.40
C ILE A 22 15.95 -4.12 -20.12
N ASN A 23 16.71 -3.09 -19.77
CA ASN A 23 17.56 -3.12 -18.57
C ASN A 23 16.74 -3.01 -17.27
N ASN A 24 15.58 -2.39 -17.32
CA ASN A 24 14.77 -2.07 -16.14
C ASN A 24 13.41 -2.78 -16.12
N HIS A 25 13.14 -3.78 -16.99
CA HIS A 25 11.81 -4.41 -17.13
C HIS A 25 11.29 -5.04 -15.82
N LEU A 26 12.17 -5.45 -14.90
CA LEU A 26 11.81 -5.98 -13.60
C LEU A 26 11.68 -4.91 -12.49
N LEU A 27 12.08 -3.66 -12.77
CA LEU A 27 12.16 -2.60 -11.74
C LEU A 27 10.81 -2.40 -11.04
N MET A 28 9.73 -2.22 -11.80
CA MET A 28 8.39 -2.00 -11.24
C MET A 28 7.89 -3.22 -10.46
N SER A 29 8.02 -4.42 -11.02
CA SER A 29 7.55 -5.65 -10.37
C SER A 29 8.33 -5.96 -9.09
N LEU A 30 9.63 -5.73 -9.08
CA LEU A 30 10.47 -5.92 -7.88
C LEU A 30 10.15 -4.87 -6.80
N THR A 31 10.00 -3.60 -7.18
CA THR A 31 9.64 -2.55 -6.23
C THR A 31 8.28 -2.84 -5.60
N ALA A 32 7.25 -3.08 -6.40
CA ALA A 32 5.90 -3.33 -5.90
C ALA A 32 5.77 -4.57 -5.02
N GLN A 33 6.63 -5.59 -5.20
CA GLN A 33 6.53 -6.86 -4.45
C GLN A 33 7.48 -6.95 -3.26
N LYS A 34 8.56 -6.15 -3.21
CA LYS A 34 9.62 -6.29 -2.21
C LYS A 34 9.88 -5.05 -1.37
N LYS A 35 9.29 -3.92 -1.76
CA LYS A 35 9.44 -2.65 -1.08
C LYS A 35 8.12 -2.22 -0.47
N ASP A 36 8.19 -1.45 0.60
CA ASP A 36 7.01 -0.83 1.19
C ASP A 36 6.58 0.37 0.31
N ILE A 37 5.60 0.12 -0.58
CA ILE A 37 5.07 1.17 -1.46
C ILE A 37 4.14 2.16 -0.74
N SER A 38 3.96 2.05 0.57
CA SER A 38 3.35 3.09 1.41
C SER A 38 4.39 4.09 1.94
N ASP A 39 5.69 3.76 1.84
CA ASP A 39 6.78 4.66 2.22
C ASP A 39 7.06 5.68 1.10
N PRO A 40 6.88 6.99 1.35
CA PRO A 40 7.15 8.03 0.36
C PRO A 40 8.60 8.07 -0.14
N ASP A 41 9.59 7.64 0.66
CA ASP A 41 10.99 7.60 0.25
C ASP A 41 11.24 6.47 -0.76
N GLU A 42 10.61 5.31 -0.58
CA GLU A 42 10.68 4.21 -1.55
C GLU A 42 10.03 4.58 -2.88
N ILE A 43 8.89 5.30 -2.84
CA ILE A 43 8.22 5.82 -4.04
C ILE A 43 9.11 6.85 -4.75
N ARG A 44 9.74 7.74 -3.99
CA ARG A 44 10.65 8.74 -4.57
C ARG A 44 11.87 8.09 -5.22
N GLU A 45 12.51 7.11 -4.53
CA GLU A 45 13.65 6.37 -5.09
C GLU A 45 13.28 5.67 -6.40
N PHE A 46 12.09 5.06 -6.45
CA PHE A 46 11.58 4.46 -7.67
C PHE A 46 11.34 5.50 -8.76
N ALA A 47 10.68 6.63 -8.45
CA ALA A 47 10.41 7.71 -9.39
C ALA A 47 11.69 8.34 -9.96
N GLU A 48 12.71 8.52 -9.11
CA GLU A 48 14.05 9.01 -9.53
C GLU A 48 14.74 8.04 -10.50
N LYS A 49 14.64 6.74 -10.28
CA LYS A 49 15.18 5.71 -11.19
C LYS A 49 14.45 5.68 -12.53
N VAL A 50 13.16 5.93 -12.51
CA VAL A 50 12.32 6.00 -13.72
C VAL A 50 12.59 7.29 -14.50
N GLY A 51 12.66 8.42 -13.84
CA GLY A 51 13.11 9.71 -14.34
C GLY A 51 12.01 10.58 -14.95
N ASP A 52 11.12 10.04 -15.78
CA ASP A 52 10.07 10.81 -16.44
C ASP A 52 8.81 9.99 -16.72
N MET A 53 7.74 10.67 -17.16
CA MET A 53 6.45 10.06 -17.46
C MET A 53 6.50 9.07 -18.62
N GLU A 54 7.31 9.34 -19.65
CA GLU A 54 7.42 8.45 -20.82
C GLU A 54 7.98 7.08 -20.40
N HIS A 55 9.06 7.08 -19.60
CA HIS A 55 9.63 5.85 -19.06
C HIS A 55 8.65 5.13 -18.12
N LEU A 56 7.91 5.87 -17.27
CA LEU A 56 6.93 5.29 -16.36
C LEU A 56 5.79 4.58 -17.11
N ASP A 57 5.21 5.23 -18.12
CA ASP A 57 4.09 4.70 -18.90
C ASP A 57 4.48 3.41 -19.66
N TYR A 58 5.64 3.43 -20.32
CA TYR A 58 6.15 2.26 -21.01
C TYR A 58 6.56 1.14 -20.06
N LEU A 59 7.17 1.46 -18.92
CA LEU A 59 7.56 0.46 -17.91
C LEU A 59 6.34 -0.24 -17.33
N TYR A 60 5.28 0.52 -16.99
CA TYR A 60 4.03 -0.06 -16.50
C TYR A 60 3.41 -1.01 -17.53
N THR A 61 3.29 -0.55 -18.78
CA THR A 61 2.70 -1.34 -19.87
C THR A 61 3.52 -2.62 -20.12
N LEU A 62 4.85 -2.49 -20.17
CA LEU A 62 5.75 -3.63 -20.36
C LEU A 62 5.65 -4.64 -19.22
N THR A 63 5.62 -4.16 -17.96
CA THR A 63 5.52 -5.03 -16.78
C THR A 63 4.22 -5.83 -16.79
N VAL A 64 3.09 -5.20 -17.10
CA VAL A 64 1.79 -5.88 -17.24
C VAL A 64 1.82 -6.92 -18.35
N ALA A 65 2.36 -6.55 -19.51
CA ALA A 65 2.46 -7.46 -20.66
C ALA A 65 3.38 -8.65 -20.38
N ASP A 66 4.55 -8.41 -19.77
CA ASP A 66 5.54 -9.43 -19.46
C ASP A 66 5.00 -10.47 -18.46
N ILE A 67 4.37 -10.01 -17.36
CA ILE A 67 3.76 -10.94 -16.38
C ILE A 67 2.68 -11.79 -17.03
N ASN A 68 1.79 -11.18 -17.83
CA ASN A 68 0.71 -11.91 -18.51
C ASN A 68 1.23 -12.89 -19.57
N ALA A 69 2.31 -12.55 -20.28
CA ALA A 69 2.89 -13.41 -21.30
C ALA A 69 3.70 -14.58 -20.68
N THR A 70 4.39 -14.32 -19.57
CA THR A 70 5.28 -15.32 -18.92
C THR A 70 4.47 -16.32 -18.10
N ASN A 71 3.56 -15.85 -17.26
CA ASN A 71 2.68 -16.70 -16.46
C ASN A 71 1.38 -15.97 -16.10
N PRO A 72 0.31 -16.15 -16.88
CA PRO A 72 -0.98 -15.49 -16.64
C PRO A 72 -1.57 -15.75 -15.25
N LYS A 73 -1.25 -16.88 -14.61
CA LYS A 73 -1.70 -17.20 -13.25
C LYS A 73 -1.07 -16.31 -12.18
N LEU A 74 0.05 -15.66 -12.50
CA LEU A 74 0.68 -14.70 -11.59
C LEU A 74 0.00 -13.34 -11.64
N TRP A 75 -0.76 -13.03 -12.68
CA TRP A 75 -1.53 -11.80 -12.77
C TRP A 75 -2.88 -12.00 -12.08
N ASN A 76 -2.99 -11.46 -10.91
CA ASN A 76 -4.23 -11.39 -10.16
C ASN A 76 -4.55 -9.91 -9.83
N THR A 77 -5.76 -9.68 -9.34
CA THR A 77 -6.24 -8.33 -9.02
C THR A 77 -5.41 -7.64 -7.92
N TRP A 78 -4.83 -8.41 -6.99
CA TRP A 78 -3.89 -7.88 -6.01
C TRP A 78 -2.63 -7.30 -6.66
N ARG A 79 -1.96 -8.06 -7.52
CA ARG A 79 -0.78 -7.55 -8.24
C ARG A 79 -1.12 -6.37 -9.13
N ALA A 80 -2.27 -6.40 -9.80
CA ALA A 80 -2.76 -5.28 -10.60
C ALA A 80 -2.96 -4.03 -9.73
N SER A 81 -3.48 -4.18 -8.51
CA SER A 81 -3.65 -3.08 -7.55
C SER A 81 -2.32 -2.50 -7.11
N LEU A 82 -1.35 -3.35 -6.70
CA LEU A 82 0.00 -2.90 -6.31
C LEU A 82 0.71 -2.13 -7.43
N MET A 83 0.69 -2.66 -8.66
CA MET A 83 1.31 -1.99 -9.81
C MET A 83 0.65 -0.65 -10.11
N ARG A 84 -0.69 -0.58 -10.01
CA ARG A 84 -1.44 0.66 -10.22
C ARG A 84 -1.15 1.69 -9.12
N GLN A 85 -1.06 1.25 -7.86
CA GLN A 85 -0.72 2.10 -6.73
C GLN A 85 0.67 2.69 -6.92
N LEU A 86 1.70 1.86 -7.17
CA LEU A 86 3.06 2.31 -7.43
C LEU A 86 3.13 3.27 -8.61
N TYR A 87 2.45 2.95 -9.73
CA TYR A 87 2.37 3.84 -10.89
C TYR A 87 1.78 5.21 -10.54
N THR A 88 0.65 5.22 -9.80
CA THR A 88 -0.05 6.46 -9.46
C THR A 88 0.80 7.35 -8.55
N GLN A 89 1.39 6.77 -7.51
CA GLN A 89 2.25 7.50 -6.58
C GLN A 89 3.53 8.02 -7.26
N ALA A 90 4.20 7.19 -8.06
CA ALA A 90 5.39 7.62 -8.82
C ALA A 90 5.06 8.72 -9.83
N ARG A 91 3.91 8.63 -10.52
CA ARG A 91 3.41 9.68 -11.42
C ARG A 91 3.27 11.01 -10.69
N ASP A 92 2.71 11.00 -9.49
CA ASP A 92 2.47 12.22 -8.73
C ASP A 92 3.79 12.84 -8.25
N VAL A 93 4.79 12.02 -7.85
CA VAL A 93 6.15 12.47 -7.55
C VAL A 93 6.83 13.06 -8.78
N ILE A 94 6.79 12.39 -9.94
CA ILE A 94 7.39 12.89 -11.18
C ILE A 94 6.77 14.24 -11.58
N ARG A 95 5.45 14.38 -11.47
CA ARG A 95 4.75 15.63 -11.81
C ARG A 95 5.02 16.77 -10.85
N SER A 96 5.22 16.50 -9.58
CA SER A 96 5.56 17.51 -8.57
C SER A 96 7.03 17.96 -8.64
N GLY A 97 7.89 17.17 -9.30
CA GLY A 97 9.32 17.42 -9.49
C GLY A 97 10.19 16.57 -8.59
N LEU A 98 11.03 15.74 -9.19
CA LEU A 98 11.90 14.74 -8.54
C LEU A 98 12.89 15.30 -7.51
N GLY A 99 13.22 16.58 -7.58
CA GLY A 99 14.20 17.20 -6.68
C GLY A 99 13.64 17.78 -5.38
N ARG A 100 12.34 17.59 -5.09
CA ARG A 100 11.73 18.10 -3.85
C ARG A 100 11.78 17.03 -2.77
N PRO A 101 12.39 17.31 -1.61
CA PRO A 101 12.28 16.43 -0.44
C PRO A 101 10.81 16.27 -0.04
N VAL A 102 10.45 15.12 0.48
CA VAL A 102 9.13 14.92 1.10
C VAL A 102 9.07 15.78 2.36
N ASP A 103 8.09 16.66 2.43
CA ASP A 103 7.78 17.38 3.67
C ASP A 103 6.85 16.48 4.50
N TYR A 104 7.48 15.67 5.34
CA TYR A 104 6.76 14.71 6.20
C TYR A 104 5.81 15.41 7.15
N GLN A 105 6.18 16.58 7.68
CA GLN A 105 5.32 17.33 8.58
C GLN A 105 4.03 17.76 7.89
N MET A 106 4.16 18.34 6.70
CA MET A 106 3.02 18.73 5.87
C MET A 106 2.15 17.51 5.49
N LEU A 107 2.78 16.40 5.12
CA LEU A 107 2.06 15.17 4.78
C LEU A 107 1.24 14.64 5.96
N ILE A 108 1.82 14.62 7.16
CA ILE A 108 1.14 14.21 8.39
C ILE A 108 -0.05 15.12 8.71
N GLU A 109 0.14 16.44 8.62
CA GLU A 109 -0.89 17.43 8.88
C GLU A 109 -2.04 17.30 7.87
N ASP A 110 -1.76 17.20 6.59
CA ASP A 110 -2.76 17.00 5.52
C ASP A 110 -3.54 15.69 5.73
N THR A 111 -2.84 14.61 6.08
CA THR A 111 -3.47 13.30 6.30
C THR A 111 -4.37 13.32 7.54
N LYS A 112 -3.90 13.91 8.64
CA LYS A 112 -4.70 14.10 9.87
C LYS A 112 -5.91 14.97 9.61
N PHE A 113 -5.75 16.07 8.87
CA PHE A 113 -6.86 16.93 8.50
C PHE A 113 -7.92 16.17 7.70
N ALA A 114 -7.51 15.49 6.63
CA ALA A 114 -8.43 14.71 5.81
C ALA A 114 -9.15 13.58 6.61
N ALA A 115 -8.46 12.92 7.54
CA ALA A 115 -9.06 11.91 8.41
C ALA A 115 -10.06 12.54 9.41
N SER A 116 -9.76 13.72 9.97
CA SER A 116 -10.65 14.41 10.90
C SER A 116 -11.98 14.82 10.24
N GLU A 117 -11.94 15.26 8.98
CA GLU A 117 -13.14 15.60 8.20
C GLU A 117 -14.09 14.39 8.03
N LEU A 118 -13.56 13.18 8.00
CA LEU A 118 -14.36 11.94 7.94
C LEU A 118 -15.03 11.60 9.28
N LEU A 119 -14.49 12.11 10.39
CA LEU A 119 -14.92 11.79 11.76
C LEU A 119 -15.77 12.89 12.40
N VAL A 120 -15.75 14.11 11.88
CA VAL A 120 -16.31 15.33 12.50
C VAL A 120 -17.79 15.21 12.91
N ASN A 121 -18.59 14.43 12.19
CA ASN A 121 -20.01 14.26 12.46
C ASN A 121 -20.31 13.18 13.52
N GLN A 122 -19.30 12.41 13.97
CA GLN A 122 -19.50 11.26 14.83
C GLN A 122 -18.78 11.41 16.19
N PHE A 123 -17.64 12.09 16.20
CA PHE A 123 -16.78 12.21 17.38
C PHE A 123 -16.30 13.64 17.59
N SER A 124 -15.98 13.98 18.84
CA SER A 124 -15.35 15.26 19.13
C SER A 124 -13.87 15.23 18.67
N LEU A 125 -13.38 16.38 18.22
CA LEU A 125 -11.95 16.49 17.83
C LEU A 125 -11.02 16.12 18.98
N ALA A 126 -11.39 16.46 20.22
CA ALA A 126 -10.59 16.13 21.40
C ALA A 126 -10.45 14.61 21.63
N ASP A 127 -11.51 13.84 21.39
CA ASP A 127 -11.45 12.38 21.49
C ASP A 127 -10.58 11.77 20.38
N VAL A 128 -10.71 12.29 19.16
CA VAL A 128 -9.87 11.90 18.02
C VAL A 128 -8.39 12.18 18.29
N GLU A 129 -8.07 13.40 18.73
CA GLU A 129 -6.69 13.79 19.05
C GLU A 129 -6.10 12.95 20.17
N LYS A 130 -6.90 12.56 21.17
CA LYS A 130 -6.44 11.69 22.27
C LYS A 130 -5.96 10.34 21.74
N VAL A 131 -6.68 9.73 20.79
CA VAL A 131 -6.24 8.49 20.14
C VAL A 131 -4.97 8.73 19.33
N TRP A 132 -4.90 9.83 18.58
CA TRP A 132 -3.76 10.11 17.70
C TRP A 132 -2.48 10.48 18.42
N GLN A 133 -2.55 11.03 19.65
CA GLN A 133 -1.37 11.32 20.48
C GLN A 133 -0.59 10.06 20.88
N GLU A 134 -1.24 8.90 20.87
CA GLU A 134 -0.61 7.62 21.20
C GLU A 134 0.06 6.96 20.00
N LEU A 135 -0.22 7.45 18.77
CA LEU A 135 0.29 6.91 17.52
C LEU A 135 1.49 7.72 17.02
N GLY A 136 2.51 7.04 16.56
CA GLY A 136 3.71 7.67 16.01
C GLY A 136 3.46 8.32 14.64
N ASP A 137 4.32 9.26 14.26
CA ASP A 137 4.25 9.96 12.97
C ASP A 137 4.26 9.02 11.76
N GLU A 138 4.99 7.90 11.87
CA GLU A 138 5.06 6.87 10.84
C GLU A 138 3.67 6.33 10.45
N TYR A 139 2.75 6.22 11.40
CA TYR A 139 1.38 5.81 11.15
C TYR A 139 0.67 6.74 10.16
N PHE A 140 0.79 8.06 10.36
CA PHE A 140 0.14 9.07 9.53
C PHE A 140 0.82 9.27 8.16
N VAL A 141 2.05 8.84 8.03
CA VAL A 141 2.80 8.80 6.77
C VAL A 141 2.37 7.63 5.90
N LYS A 142 2.16 6.46 6.51
CA LYS A 142 1.92 5.19 5.80
C LYS A 142 0.45 4.88 5.57
N GLU A 143 -0.44 5.36 6.45
CA GLU A 143 -1.86 5.08 6.36
C GLU A 143 -2.63 6.18 5.61
N SER A 144 -3.64 5.78 4.84
CA SER A 144 -4.52 6.74 4.20
C SER A 144 -5.49 7.37 5.20
N ALA A 145 -5.99 8.57 4.89
CA ALA A 145 -7.00 9.23 5.72
C ALA A 145 -8.25 8.36 5.99
N ASN A 146 -8.66 7.54 5.01
CA ASN A 146 -9.78 6.60 5.18
C ASN A 146 -9.46 5.46 6.17
N GLU A 147 -8.21 4.94 6.14
CA GLU A 147 -7.77 3.93 7.10
C GLU A 147 -7.70 4.50 8.50
N ILE A 148 -7.08 5.67 8.65
CA ILE A 148 -6.97 6.38 9.92
C ILE A 148 -8.35 6.65 10.51
N ALA A 149 -9.29 7.15 9.71
CA ALA A 149 -10.65 7.40 10.16
C ALA A 149 -11.35 6.11 10.62
N TRP A 150 -11.23 5.03 9.86
CA TRP A 150 -11.82 3.74 10.23
C TRP A 150 -11.24 3.16 11.51
N HIS A 151 -9.90 3.16 11.65
CA HIS A 151 -9.22 2.70 12.86
C HIS A 151 -9.62 3.56 14.08
N THR A 152 -9.61 4.88 13.93
CA THR A 152 -9.97 5.83 15.00
C THR A 152 -11.41 5.64 15.45
N GLN A 153 -12.34 5.52 14.49
CA GLN A 153 -13.75 5.22 14.78
C GLN A 153 -13.90 3.92 15.59
N ALA A 154 -13.22 2.87 15.14
CA ALA A 154 -13.26 1.56 15.78
C ALA A 154 -12.73 1.61 17.22
N ILE A 155 -11.59 2.27 17.45
CA ILE A 155 -10.98 2.42 18.76
C ILE A 155 -11.90 3.22 19.71
N LEU A 156 -12.45 4.34 19.25
CA LEU A 156 -13.35 5.17 20.04
C LEU A 156 -14.66 4.45 20.40
N GLN A 157 -15.21 3.66 19.48
CA GLN A 157 -16.40 2.84 19.75
C GLN A 157 -16.12 1.68 20.69
N HIS A 158 -14.91 1.13 20.66
CA HIS A 158 -14.49 0.05 21.55
C HIS A 158 -14.30 0.53 22.98
N GLY A 159 -13.83 1.77 23.15
CA GLY A 159 -13.61 2.42 24.45
C GLY A 159 -12.63 1.64 25.34
N ASP A 160 -12.93 1.56 26.63
CA ASP A 160 -12.08 0.88 27.63
C ASP A 160 -12.33 -0.64 27.73
N ASN A 161 -12.92 -1.25 26.71
CA ASN A 161 -13.14 -2.69 26.72
C ASN A 161 -11.79 -3.45 26.70
N PRO A 162 -11.53 -4.37 27.65
CA PRO A 162 -10.26 -5.09 27.74
C PRO A 162 -10.10 -6.20 26.69
N GLU A 163 -11.18 -6.61 26.03
CA GLU A 163 -11.16 -7.67 25.01
C GLU A 163 -10.52 -7.16 23.71
N PRO A 164 -9.85 -8.03 22.93
CA PRO A 164 -9.37 -7.65 21.60
C PRO A 164 -10.50 -7.19 20.69
N LEU A 165 -10.31 -6.06 20.00
CA LEU A 165 -11.20 -5.63 18.91
C LEU A 165 -10.73 -6.28 17.62
N VAL A 166 -11.62 -6.97 16.93
CA VAL A 166 -11.37 -7.51 15.58
C VAL A 166 -12.48 -7.04 14.65
N LEU A 167 -12.10 -6.31 13.61
CA LEU A 167 -13.01 -5.84 12.59
C LEU A 167 -12.63 -6.38 11.21
N LEU A 168 -13.63 -6.57 10.40
CA LEU A 168 -13.51 -7.09 9.04
C LEU A 168 -14.22 -6.12 8.09
N ARG A 169 -13.62 -5.87 6.91
CA ARG A 169 -14.30 -5.18 5.82
C ARG A 169 -13.75 -5.62 4.47
N ALA A 170 -14.56 -5.49 3.43
CA ALA A 170 -14.11 -5.67 2.06
C ALA A 170 -13.07 -4.58 1.71
N HIS A 171 -11.95 -4.96 1.11
CA HIS A 171 -10.93 -3.99 0.68
C HIS A 171 -11.30 -3.36 -0.66
N ARG A 172 -11.63 -2.07 -0.63
CA ARG A 172 -12.22 -1.34 -1.78
C ARG A 172 -11.32 -1.19 -3.01
N ASN A 173 -10.00 -1.32 -2.85
CA ASN A 173 -9.02 -1.11 -3.93
C ASN A 173 -8.29 -2.38 -4.36
N ALA A 174 -8.55 -3.50 -3.73
CA ALA A 174 -7.98 -4.80 -4.10
C ALA A 174 -8.93 -5.60 -5.00
N ALA A 175 -8.49 -6.81 -5.32
CA ALA A 175 -9.33 -7.81 -5.94
C ALA A 175 -10.71 -7.87 -5.28
N GLU A 176 -11.72 -8.14 -6.06
CA GLU A 176 -13.12 -8.21 -5.64
C GLU A 176 -13.34 -9.10 -4.40
N ASP A 177 -12.36 -9.93 -4.03
CA ASP A 177 -12.43 -10.94 -3.00
C ASP A 177 -11.47 -10.73 -1.81
N ALA A 178 -10.74 -9.62 -1.73
CA ALA A 178 -9.82 -9.37 -0.62
C ALA A 178 -10.54 -8.79 0.60
N LEU A 179 -10.22 -9.34 1.77
CA LEU A 179 -10.75 -8.92 3.05
C LEU A 179 -9.65 -8.22 3.85
N GLN A 180 -10.00 -7.09 4.46
CA GLN A 180 -9.15 -6.39 5.40
C GLN A 180 -9.58 -6.73 6.82
N ILE A 181 -8.61 -7.16 7.63
CA ILE A 181 -8.79 -7.48 9.05
C ILE A 181 -8.03 -6.44 9.86
N PHE A 182 -8.72 -5.74 10.73
CA PHE A 182 -8.13 -4.83 11.70
C PHE A 182 -8.22 -5.44 13.09
N ILE A 183 -7.09 -5.50 13.80
CA ILE A 183 -6.99 -6.02 15.16
C ILE A 183 -6.41 -4.91 16.04
N TYR A 184 -7.13 -4.53 17.09
CA TYR A 184 -6.65 -3.62 18.12
C TYR A 184 -6.66 -4.35 19.47
N THR A 185 -5.48 -4.55 20.03
CA THR A 185 -5.31 -5.32 21.26
C THR A 185 -4.04 -4.90 22.01
N ARG A 186 -3.89 -5.32 23.27
CA ARG A 186 -2.61 -5.15 23.97
C ARG A 186 -1.50 -5.90 23.24
N ASP A 187 -0.36 -5.22 23.07
CA ASP A 187 0.81 -5.85 22.47
C ASP A 187 1.32 -7.00 23.36
N GLN A 188 1.61 -8.11 22.74
CA GLN A 188 2.05 -9.34 23.40
C GLN A 188 3.16 -10.00 22.58
N ALA A 189 4.06 -10.70 23.29
CA ALA A 189 5.10 -11.47 22.62
C ALA A 189 4.51 -12.46 21.59
N ASN A 190 5.02 -12.43 20.38
CA ASN A 190 4.59 -13.28 19.27
C ASN A 190 3.15 -13.04 18.76
N LEU A 191 2.52 -11.88 19.05
CA LEU A 191 1.17 -11.58 18.57
C LEU A 191 1.05 -11.76 17.06
N PHE A 192 1.95 -11.13 16.30
CA PHE A 192 2.01 -11.26 14.84
C PHE A 192 2.09 -12.74 14.37
N ALA A 193 3.05 -13.49 14.92
CA ALA A 193 3.25 -14.89 14.55
C ALA A 193 2.01 -15.74 14.86
N THR A 194 1.36 -15.48 16.00
CA THR A 194 0.13 -16.18 16.39
C THR A 194 -1.02 -15.84 15.45
N THR A 195 -1.20 -14.56 15.11
CA THR A 195 -2.24 -14.11 14.19
C THR A 195 -2.06 -14.73 12.81
N VAL A 196 -0.84 -14.68 12.25
CA VAL A 196 -0.56 -15.29 10.94
C VAL A 196 -0.80 -16.82 10.97
N ALA A 197 -0.44 -17.51 12.07
CA ALA A 197 -0.72 -18.94 12.20
C ALA A 197 -2.23 -19.27 12.27
N VAL A 198 -3.04 -18.38 12.85
CA VAL A 198 -4.51 -18.52 12.84
C VAL A 198 -5.05 -18.29 11.43
N LEU A 199 -4.63 -17.24 10.74
CA LEU A 199 -5.06 -16.95 9.37
C LEU A 199 -4.70 -18.10 8.41
N ASP A 200 -3.49 -18.68 8.54
CA ASP A 200 -3.08 -19.85 7.75
C ASP A 200 -3.99 -21.07 8.01
N ARG A 201 -4.35 -21.33 9.27
CA ARG A 201 -5.31 -22.41 9.61
C ARG A 201 -6.71 -22.17 9.04
N MET A 202 -7.09 -20.92 8.84
CA MET A 202 -8.35 -20.55 8.20
C MET A 202 -8.27 -20.60 6.67
N ASN A 203 -7.13 -21.02 6.11
CA ASN A 203 -6.82 -21.01 4.67
C ASN A 203 -6.86 -19.61 4.05
N LEU A 204 -6.45 -18.60 4.81
CA LEU A 204 -6.30 -17.24 4.35
C LEU A 204 -4.83 -16.95 4.03
N ASP A 205 -4.55 -16.53 2.81
CA ASP A 205 -3.23 -16.07 2.41
C ASP A 205 -3.10 -14.58 2.76
N VAL A 206 -2.09 -14.25 3.58
CA VAL A 206 -1.78 -12.86 3.94
C VAL A 206 -1.03 -12.22 2.79
N LEU A 207 -1.62 -11.18 2.22
CA LEU A 207 -1.05 -10.41 1.10
C LEU A 207 -0.22 -9.23 1.58
N ASP A 208 -0.71 -8.57 2.64
CA ASP A 208 -0.07 -7.43 3.29
C ASP A 208 -0.37 -7.46 4.78
N ALA A 209 0.57 -6.97 5.59
CA ALA A 209 0.40 -6.83 7.03
C ALA A 209 1.11 -5.56 7.52
N ARG A 210 0.38 -4.72 8.22
CA ARG A 210 0.90 -3.50 8.86
C ARG A 210 0.71 -3.62 10.34
N ILE A 211 1.80 -3.53 11.07
CA ILE A 211 1.84 -3.70 12.52
C ILE A 211 2.34 -2.40 13.13
N ILE A 212 1.52 -1.77 13.94
CA ILE A 212 1.83 -0.51 14.58
C ILE A 212 1.61 -0.63 16.06
N THR A 213 2.65 -0.37 16.84
CA THR A 213 2.56 -0.37 18.31
C THR A 213 2.41 1.06 18.82
N ALA A 214 1.30 1.33 19.51
CA ALA A 214 1.05 2.60 20.17
C ALA A 214 1.91 2.76 21.43
N SER A 215 2.10 4.01 21.86
CA SER A 215 2.85 4.33 23.10
C SER A 215 2.24 3.72 24.36
N THR A 216 0.95 3.39 24.33
CA THR A 216 0.18 2.73 25.40
C THR A 216 0.33 1.21 25.46
N ALA A 217 1.27 0.64 24.70
CA ALA A 217 1.46 -0.80 24.54
C ALA A 217 0.23 -1.53 23.96
N PHE A 218 -0.54 -0.85 23.11
CA PHE A 218 -1.52 -1.47 22.24
C PHE A 218 -0.93 -1.65 20.84
N SER A 219 -1.33 -2.73 20.15
CA SER A 219 -1.00 -2.97 18.75
C SER A 219 -2.23 -2.71 17.88
N LEU A 220 -1.99 -2.03 16.78
CA LEU A 220 -2.93 -1.80 15.68
C LEU A 220 -2.43 -2.61 14.49
N ASP A 221 -2.97 -3.77 14.29
CA ASP A 221 -2.54 -4.68 13.23
C ASP A 221 -3.58 -4.71 12.12
N THR A 222 -3.15 -4.43 10.92
CA THR A 222 -4.01 -4.52 9.72
C THR A 222 -3.48 -5.58 8.80
N TYR A 223 -4.31 -6.55 8.45
CA TYR A 223 -3.98 -7.63 7.52
C TYR A 223 -4.88 -7.53 6.30
N LEU A 224 -4.31 -7.68 5.13
CA LEU A 224 -5.05 -7.90 3.89
C LEU A 224 -4.93 -9.37 3.53
N VAL A 225 -6.06 -10.04 3.36
CA VAL A 225 -6.10 -11.49 3.15
C VAL A 225 -6.96 -11.89 1.96
N LEU A 226 -6.61 -13.01 1.34
CA LEU A 226 -7.43 -13.70 0.32
C LEU A 226 -7.70 -15.13 0.76
N ASP A 227 -8.87 -15.67 0.38
CA ASP A 227 -9.12 -17.08 0.50
C ASP A 227 -8.22 -17.87 -0.46
N ARG A 228 -7.49 -18.86 0.07
CA ARG A 228 -6.55 -19.71 -0.71
C ARG A 228 -7.26 -20.54 -1.79
N PHE A 229 -8.51 -20.82 -1.63
CA PHE A 229 -9.30 -21.64 -2.55
C PHE A 229 -10.15 -20.81 -3.51
N GLY A 230 -10.06 -19.48 -3.44
CA GLY A 230 -10.78 -18.55 -4.31
C GLY A 230 -12.25 -18.39 -3.95
N ASN A 231 -12.64 -18.69 -2.70
CA ASN A 231 -13.98 -18.35 -2.22
C ASN A 231 -14.08 -16.84 -1.99
N VAL A 232 -15.21 -16.27 -2.34
CA VAL A 232 -15.51 -14.86 -2.02
C VAL A 232 -15.68 -14.75 -0.50
N LEU A 233 -14.83 -13.93 0.12
CA LEU A 233 -14.98 -13.63 1.54
C LEU A 233 -16.11 -12.59 1.66
N ALA A 234 -17.27 -13.06 2.12
CA ALA A 234 -18.41 -12.18 2.32
C ALA A 234 -18.09 -11.10 3.37
N ASP A 235 -18.55 -9.89 3.10
CA ASP A 235 -18.56 -8.80 4.09
C ASP A 235 -19.50 -9.24 5.23
N PRO A 236 -19.04 -9.29 6.50
CA PRO A 236 -19.81 -9.79 7.63
C PRO A 236 -20.98 -8.89 8.02
#